data_76da168baec8f357d0e201ad50a97ade
#
_entry.id   76da168baec8f357d0e201ad50a97ade
#
_cell.length_a   1.000
_cell.length_b   1.000
_cell.length_c   1.000
_cell.angle_alpha   90.00
_cell.angle_beta   90.00
_cell.angle_gamma   90.00
#
_symmetry.space_group_name_H-M   'P 1'
#
loop_
_entity.id
_entity.type
_entity.pdbx_description
1 polymer ?
#
loop_
_entity_poly.entity_id
_entity_poly.type
_entity_poly.pdbx_seq_one_letter_code
_entity_poly.pdbx_strand_id
1 'polypeptide(L)'
;MKVVNLLLLASVACAVHAQVQIKPLPEKGFEKRIHNAVYDIRLIDTHEHLMSEKQALSGASDFTCLFENYQNCDMTSSNLLANIPSASHWENISTAWEAAKSTGYGRASLLAAKELFDIDDLNADTHEELSARIKASHKPGYYTYVLKEKAKIDMVITMVGSNAETSHEDKSFFKSLMYTNGFCYLSDEFNKYTFSFERARTFHNKFSNDVRTLSDYEEMMDKAFRAGIGKGIIGFKNSWCYSRTMQTEEVSRENAEKIFNRMVADPKREFTLDEVKPLQDYLFFKVLSLCEKYGMPIQIHTGLQTYNGNYITNTNPTLLTNVFFKFPKVKFILLHAAYPYGGELAALAKNFPNVYIDLAWAPIICPSYSIRYLQEFLETVPSNKISVFGGDVSSVEGTYGASVMAREVVEKCLVAMVRSGYFTEKEATVLANKLLRENAIRMYDLKL
;
A
#
# COMPACT_ATOMS: atom_id res chain seq x y z
N MET A 1 68.64 26.42 -6.90
CA MET A 1 67.19 26.67 -6.79
C MET A 1 66.51 25.32 -6.57
N LYS A 2 66.11 25.03 -5.32
CA LYS A 2 65.42 23.78 -4.93
C LYS A 2 63.92 24.05 -4.99
N VAL A 3 63.20 23.28 -5.81
CA VAL A 3 61.74 23.31 -5.85
C VAL A 3 61.24 22.33 -4.79
N VAL A 4 60.51 22.83 -3.82
CA VAL A 4 59.85 22.03 -2.77
C VAL A 4 58.48 21.66 -3.27
N ASN A 5 58.26 20.37 -3.49
CA ASN A 5 56.91 19.80 -3.75
C ASN A 5 56.13 19.73 -2.42
N LEU A 6 55.09 20.54 -2.34
CA LEU A 6 54.11 20.47 -1.26
C LEU A 6 53.01 19.46 -1.68
N LEU A 7 53.02 18.26 -1.10
CA LEU A 7 51.93 17.32 -1.17
C LEU A 7 50.82 17.78 -0.21
N LEU A 8 49.72 18.28 -0.75
CA LEU A 8 48.48 18.50 0.00
C LEU A 8 47.79 17.13 0.18
N LEU A 9 47.90 16.56 1.37
CA LEU A 9 47.04 15.49 1.84
C LEU A 9 45.67 16.12 2.14
N ALA A 10 44.70 15.94 1.22
CA ALA A 10 43.30 16.21 1.50
C ALA A 10 42.79 15.11 2.45
N SER A 11 42.72 15.38 3.73
CA SER A 11 41.98 14.59 4.69
C SER A 11 40.49 14.78 4.41
N VAL A 12 39.85 13.76 3.80
CA VAL A 12 38.40 13.63 3.75
C VAL A 12 37.96 13.39 5.19
N ALA A 13 37.61 14.45 5.90
CA ALA A 13 36.90 14.32 7.15
C ALA A 13 35.50 13.77 6.81
N CYS A 14 35.27 12.47 7.06
CA CYS A 14 33.93 11.94 7.21
C CYS A 14 33.26 12.74 8.34
N ALA A 15 32.39 13.67 7.98
CA ALA A 15 31.52 14.33 8.93
C ALA A 15 30.57 13.25 9.47
N VAL A 16 30.99 12.63 10.58
CA VAL A 16 30.07 11.87 11.43
C VAL A 16 29.08 12.91 11.92
N HIS A 17 27.87 12.89 11.39
CA HIS A 17 26.77 13.68 11.94
C HIS A 17 26.64 13.24 13.41
N ALA A 18 27.03 14.11 14.31
CA ALA A 18 26.83 13.91 15.73
C ALA A 18 25.32 13.89 15.95
N GLN A 19 24.73 12.71 16.07
CA GLN A 19 23.35 12.57 16.51
C GLN A 19 23.25 13.17 17.92
N VAL A 20 22.23 14.01 18.11
CA VAL A 20 21.98 14.63 19.42
C VAL A 20 21.59 13.52 20.39
N GLN A 21 22.48 13.20 21.32
CA GLN A 21 22.18 12.22 22.36
C GLN A 21 21.25 12.88 23.38
N ILE A 22 20.00 12.45 23.41
CA ILE A 22 18.97 13.01 24.30
C ILE A 22 18.90 12.21 25.60
N LYS A 23 19.29 10.94 25.58
CA LYS A 23 19.13 9.99 26.70
C LYS A 23 20.41 9.19 26.97
N PRO A 24 20.51 8.57 28.16
CA PRO A 24 21.63 7.69 28.49
C PRO A 24 21.79 6.55 27.46
N LEU A 25 23.02 6.10 27.25
CA LEU A 25 23.29 4.94 26.42
C LEU A 25 22.52 3.71 26.93
N PRO A 26 22.03 2.84 26.03
CA PRO A 26 21.23 1.68 26.41
C PRO A 26 22.05 0.62 27.15
N GLU A 27 21.39 -0.17 27.99
CA GLU A 27 21.99 -1.31 28.63
C GLU A 27 22.38 -2.41 27.64
N LYS A 28 23.43 -3.19 27.97
CA LYS A 28 23.89 -4.30 27.14
C LYS A 28 22.76 -5.29 26.83
N GLY A 29 22.66 -5.71 25.57
CA GLY A 29 21.66 -6.70 25.11
C GLY A 29 20.27 -6.10 24.81
N PHE A 30 20.13 -4.78 24.73
CA PHE A 30 18.88 -4.11 24.41
C PHE A 30 18.35 -4.50 23.01
N GLU A 31 19.23 -4.78 22.06
CA GLU A 31 18.85 -5.18 20.69
C GLU A 31 17.98 -6.44 20.72
N LYS A 32 18.42 -7.46 21.50
CA LYS A 32 17.65 -8.70 21.65
C LYS A 32 16.30 -8.47 22.33
N ARG A 33 16.24 -7.56 23.30
CA ARG A 33 14.98 -7.24 23.97
C ARG A 33 14.02 -6.50 23.06
N ILE A 34 14.52 -5.57 22.24
CA ILE A 34 13.70 -4.91 21.20
C ILE A 34 13.24 -5.93 20.16
N HIS A 35 14.13 -6.81 19.67
CA HIS A 35 13.77 -7.89 18.75
C HIS A 35 12.61 -8.72 19.32
N ASN A 36 12.76 -9.26 20.52
CA ASN A 36 11.71 -10.05 21.14
C ASN A 36 10.38 -9.26 21.25
N ALA A 37 10.44 -8.00 21.67
CA ALA A 37 9.26 -7.17 21.80
C ALA A 37 8.56 -6.95 20.45
N VAL A 38 9.30 -6.72 19.36
CA VAL A 38 8.76 -6.55 18.00
C VAL A 38 8.11 -7.85 17.50
N TYR A 39 8.76 -8.98 17.69
CA TYR A 39 8.30 -10.28 17.18
C TYR A 39 7.19 -10.92 18.02
N ASP A 40 6.93 -10.43 19.23
CA ASP A 40 5.79 -10.83 20.04
C ASP A 40 4.51 -10.08 19.74
N ILE A 41 4.59 -8.94 19.03
CA ILE A 41 3.40 -8.15 18.65
C ILE A 41 2.55 -8.95 17.69
N ARG A 42 1.25 -9.00 17.95
CA ARG A 42 0.25 -9.46 16.98
C ARG A 42 -0.14 -8.29 16.08
N LEU A 43 0.06 -8.48 14.79
CA LEU A 43 -0.03 -7.42 13.78
C LEU A 43 -1.49 -7.08 13.43
N ILE A 44 -1.71 -5.85 12.98
CA ILE A 44 -2.85 -5.48 12.15
C ILE A 44 -2.32 -5.20 10.74
N ASP A 45 -2.79 -5.97 9.78
CA ASP A 45 -2.48 -5.79 8.36
C ASP A 45 -3.44 -4.75 7.77
N THR A 46 -2.89 -3.60 7.37
CA THR A 46 -3.70 -2.45 6.97
C THR A 46 -4.09 -2.44 5.50
N HIS A 47 -3.49 -3.32 4.69
CA HIS A 47 -3.73 -3.31 3.24
C HIS A 47 -3.33 -4.62 2.56
N GLU A 48 -4.30 -5.37 2.05
CA GLU A 48 -4.08 -6.63 1.33
C GLU A 48 -5.02 -6.81 0.14
N HIS A 49 -4.56 -7.61 -0.82
CA HIS A 49 -5.34 -8.02 -2.00
C HIS A 49 -5.68 -9.53 -1.98
N LEU A 50 -5.68 -10.14 -0.82
CA LEU A 50 -5.95 -11.57 -0.68
C LEU A 50 -7.34 -11.95 -1.19
N MET A 51 -7.39 -13.01 -1.99
CA MET A 51 -8.63 -13.74 -2.30
C MET A 51 -9.10 -14.53 -1.07
N SER A 52 -10.35 -15.02 -1.08
CA SER A 52 -10.77 -16.01 -0.08
C SER A 52 -9.91 -17.28 -0.19
N GLU A 53 -9.69 -17.97 0.93
CA GLU A 53 -8.94 -19.23 0.95
C GLU A 53 -9.48 -20.23 -0.08
N LYS A 54 -10.80 -20.35 -0.20
CA LYS A 54 -11.44 -21.23 -1.17
C LYS A 54 -11.06 -20.90 -2.62
N GLN A 55 -10.99 -19.61 -2.96
CA GLN A 55 -10.57 -19.16 -4.30
C GLN A 55 -9.10 -19.43 -4.53
N ALA A 56 -8.24 -19.10 -3.57
CA ALA A 56 -6.80 -19.32 -3.66
C ALA A 56 -6.46 -20.81 -3.82
N LEU A 57 -7.09 -21.69 -3.05
CA LEU A 57 -6.89 -23.14 -3.13
C LEU A 57 -7.39 -23.76 -4.44
N SER A 58 -8.16 -23.04 -5.26
CA SER A 58 -8.58 -23.49 -6.60
C SER A 58 -7.60 -23.09 -7.71
N GLY A 59 -6.61 -22.24 -7.40
CA GLY A 59 -5.61 -21.75 -8.31
C GLY A 59 -4.37 -22.65 -8.44
N ALA A 60 -3.32 -22.11 -9.08
CA ALA A 60 -2.03 -22.78 -9.17
C ALA A 60 -1.40 -22.91 -7.78
N SER A 61 -0.81 -24.07 -7.51
CA SER A 61 -0.15 -24.38 -6.25
C SER A 61 1.27 -24.84 -6.53
N ASP A 62 2.09 -23.94 -7.03
CA ASP A 62 3.50 -24.15 -7.33
C ASP A 62 4.33 -22.90 -6.93
N PHE A 63 5.62 -22.94 -7.16
CA PHE A 63 6.54 -21.85 -6.79
C PHE A 63 6.14 -20.48 -7.38
N THR A 64 5.34 -20.44 -8.45
CA THR A 64 4.93 -19.17 -9.09
C THR A 64 3.99 -18.34 -8.21
N CYS A 65 3.35 -18.94 -7.20
CA CYS A 65 2.54 -18.19 -6.24
C CYS A 65 3.37 -17.17 -5.44
N LEU A 66 4.69 -17.37 -5.34
CA LEU A 66 5.62 -16.43 -4.72
C LEU A 66 5.92 -15.22 -5.61
N PHE A 67 5.59 -15.29 -6.90
CA PHE A 67 5.88 -14.24 -7.88
C PHE A 67 4.67 -13.38 -8.23
N GLU A 68 3.53 -13.69 -7.67
CA GLU A 68 2.32 -12.92 -7.91
C GLU A 68 2.56 -11.42 -7.65
N ASN A 69 2.11 -10.57 -8.57
CA ASN A 69 2.21 -9.11 -8.58
C ASN A 69 3.63 -8.58 -8.82
N TYR A 70 4.42 -8.43 -7.78
CA TYR A 70 5.57 -7.52 -7.77
C TYR A 70 6.85 -8.13 -8.31
N GLN A 71 7.14 -9.38 -8.04
CA GLN A 71 8.31 -10.07 -8.61
C GLN A 71 8.23 -10.13 -10.13
N ASN A 72 7.01 -10.32 -10.67
CA ASN A 72 6.78 -10.25 -12.11
C ASN A 72 7.11 -8.86 -12.68
N CYS A 73 6.86 -7.78 -11.93
CA CYS A 73 7.24 -6.43 -12.33
C CYS A 73 8.77 -6.26 -12.38
N ASP A 74 9.48 -6.76 -11.36
CA ASP A 74 10.94 -6.69 -11.31
C ASP A 74 11.60 -7.56 -12.41
N MET A 75 11.11 -8.79 -12.60
CA MET A 75 11.57 -9.65 -13.69
C MET A 75 11.31 -9.01 -15.05
N THR A 76 10.15 -8.39 -15.27
CA THR A 76 9.85 -7.63 -16.49
C THR A 76 10.79 -6.44 -16.65
N SER A 77 11.04 -5.70 -15.56
CA SER A 77 11.94 -4.55 -15.54
C SER A 77 13.40 -4.91 -15.83
N SER A 78 13.81 -6.15 -15.56
CA SER A 78 15.15 -6.64 -15.90
C SER A 78 15.41 -6.68 -17.42
N ASN A 79 14.35 -6.64 -18.23
CA ASN A 79 14.39 -6.80 -19.69
C ASN A 79 15.00 -8.14 -20.15
N LEU A 80 14.98 -9.15 -19.27
CA LEU A 80 15.51 -10.51 -19.55
C LEU A 80 14.40 -11.52 -19.87
N LEU A 81 13.15 -11.09 -19.74
CA LEU A 81 11.98 -11.89 -20.11
C LEU A 81 11.68 -11.68 -21.60
N ALA A 82 12.18 -12.55 -22.44
CA ALA A 82 11.78 -12.60 -23.85
C ALA A 82 10.35 -13.16 -23.93
N ASN A 83 9.33 -12.30 -24.12
CA ASN A 83 7.93 -12.67 -24.47
C ASN A 83 7.44 -13.92 -23.74
N ILE A 84 7.14 -13.82 -22.44
CA ILE A 84 6.71 -14.99 -21.67
C ILE A 84 5.23 -15.30 -21.95
N PRO A 85 4.94 -16.41 -22.63
CA PRO A 85 3.65 -17.04 -22.55
C PRO A 85 3.67 -17.96 -21.33
N SER A 86 3.01 -17.63 -20.28
CA SER A 86 2.90 -18.34 -19.00
C SER A 86 4.22 -18.51 -18.22
N ALA A 87 4.28 -17.88 -17.08
CA ALA A 87 5.36 -17.92 -16.09
C ALA A 87 5.53 -19.29 -15.39
N SER A 88 5.00 -20.36 -15.97
CA SER A 88 4.91 -21.67 -15.31
C SER A 88 6.13 -22.58 -15.52
N HIS A 89 7.10 -22.19 -16.33
CA HIS A 89 8.29 -22.99 -16.58
C HIS A 89 9.54 -22.29 -16.10
N TRP A 90 10.27 -22.94 -15.20
CA TRP A 90 11.51 -22.42 -14.62
C TRP A 90 12.51 -21.88 -15.66
N GLU A 91 12.69 -22.61 -16.75
CA GLU A 91 13.62 -22.26 -17.82
C GLU A 91 13.33 -20.88 -18.43
N ASN A 92 12.06 -20.49 -18.46
CA ASN A 92 11.63 -19.21 -19.05
C ASN A 92 11.91 -18.01 -18.17
N ILE A 93 11.97 -18.20 -16.84
CA ILE A 93 12.07 -17.12 -15.88
C ILE A 93 13.38 -17.10 -15.10
N SER A 94 14.15 -18.19 -15.11
CA SER A 94 15.33 -18.37 -14.27
C SER A 94 16.33 -17.22 -14.36
N THR A 95 16.65 -16.76 -15.58
CA THR A 95 17.60 -15.64 -15.79
C THR A 95 17.06 -14.33 -15.23
N ALA A 96 15.77 -14.04 -15.42
CA ALA A 96 15.14 -12.84 -14.89
C ALA A 96 14.99 -12.91 -13.37
N TRP A 97 14.68 -14.09 -12.82
CA TRP A 97 14.64 -14.33 -11.40
C TRP A 97 16.00 -14.10 -10.73
N GLU A 98 17.09 -14.64 -11.30
CA GLU A 98 18.45 -14.41 -10.77
C GLU A 98 18.79 -12.92 -10.70
N ALA A 99 18.33 -12.11 -11.65
CA ALA A 99 18.51 -10.67 -11.61
C ALA A 99 17.61 -9.98 -10.57
N ALA A 100 16.39 -10.47 -10.37
CA ALA A 100 15.38 -9.86 -9.51
C ALA A 100 15.42 -10.34 -8.03
N LYS A 101 15.97 -11.53 -7.73
CA LYS A 101 15.92 -12.12 -6.38
C LYS A 101 16.63 -11.32 -5.29
N SER A 102 17.47 -10.35 -5.67
CA SER A 102 18.14 -9.43 -4.72
C SER A 102 17.30 -8.21 -4.33
N THR A 103 16.21 -7.93 -5.04
CA THR A 103 15.27 -6.84 -4.71
C THR A 103 14.51 -7.13 -3.43
N GLY A 104 13.83 -6.13 -2.89
CA GLY A 104 12.98 -6.32 -1.72
C GLY A 104 11.90 -7.39 -1.94
N TYR A 105 11.28 -7.41 -3.11
CA TYR A 105 10.28 -8.42 -3.47
C TYR A 105 10.88 -9.83 -3.54
N GLY A 106 12.04 -9.98 -4.21
CA GLY A 106 12.74 -11.26 -4.25
C GLY A 106 13.12 -11.76 -2.86
N ARG A 107 13.55 -10.85 -1.96
CA ARG A 107 13.87 -11.21 -0.58
C ARG A 107 12.65 -11.64 0.22
N ALA A 108 11.48 -10.99 0.04
CA ALA A 108 10.23 -11.40 0.67
C ALA A 108 9.82 -12.82 0.23
N SER A 109 9.94 -13.13 -1.06
CA SER A 109 9.67 -14.47 -1.60
C SER A 109 10.60 -15.53 -1.02
N LEU A 110 11.91 -15.25 -0.94
CA LEU A 110 12.88 -16.17 -0.35
C LEU A 110 12.66 -16.38 1.15
N LEU A 111 12.26 -15.36 1.91
CA LEU A 111 11.87 -15.51 3.30
C LEU A 111 10.66 -16.44 3.45
N ALA A 112 9.64 -16.28 2.59
CA ALA A 112 8.48 -17.17 2.58
C ALA A 112 8.86 -18.61 2.22
N ALA A 113 9.71 -18.81 1.19
CA ALA A 113 10.20 -20.12 0.79
C ALA A 113 10.94 -20.83 1.94
N LYS A 114 11.79 -20.10 2.64
CA LYS A 114 12.57 -20.63 3.76
C LYS A 114 11.69 -20.98 4.98
N GLU A 115 10.90 -20.04 5.44
CA GLU A 115 10.21 -20.16 6.74
C GLU A 115 8.92 -20.98 6.69
N LEU A 116 8.28 -21.05 5.51
CA LEU A 116 7.05 -21.83 5.33
C LEU A 116 7.31 -23.20 4.73
N PHE A 117 8.38 -23.34 3.93
CA PHE A 117 8.63 -24.55 3.14
C PHE A 117 10.02 -25.14 3.33
N ASP A 118 10.87 -24.56 4.19
CA ASP A 118 12.26 -25.03 4.46
C ASP A 118 13.11 -25.16 3.18
N ILE A 119 13.02 -24.15 2.30
CA ILE A 119 13.81 -24.01 1.07
C ILE A 119 14.62 -22.72 1.17
N ASP A 120 15.95 -22.85 1.26
CA ASP A 120 16.85 -21.70 1.51
C ASP A 120 17.02 -20.78 0.29
N ASP A 121 16.94 -21.31 -0.93
CA ASP A 121 17.05 -20.54 -2.16
C ASP A 121 16.15 -21.16 -3.25
N LEU A 122 15.61 -20.33 -4.12
CA LEU A 122 14.82 -20.75 -5.26
C LEU A 122 15.72 -20.70 -6.52
N ASN A 123 16.02 -21.88 -7.06
CA ASN A 123 16.91 -22.07 -8.20
C ASN A 123 16.52 -23.32 -9.01
N ALA A 124 17.35 -23.71 -10.00
CA ALA A 124 17.09 -24.87 -10.86
C ALA A 124 16.97 -26.21 -10.10
N ASP A 125 17.65 -26.34 -8.96
CA ASP A 125 17.66 -27.59 -8.19
C ASP A 125 16.50 -27.68 -7.19
N THR A 126 15.88 -26.54 -6.81
CA THR A 126 14.95 -26.45 -5.69
C THR A 126 13.50 -26.12 -6.08
N HIS A 127 13.26 -25.59 -7.30
CA HIS A 127 11.94 -25.11 -7.72
C HIS A 127 10.85 -26.20 -7.78
N GLU A 128 11.23 -27.43 -8.17
CA GLU A 128 10.28 -28.56 -8.20
C GLU A 128 9.94 -29.02 -6.76
N GLU A 129 10.94 -29.11 -5.89
CA GLU A 129 10.71 -29.46 -4.47
C GLU A 129 9.86 -28.40 -3.78
N LEU A 130 10.16 -27.11 -3.99
CA LEU A 130 9.34 -26.02 -3.46
C LEU A 130 7.89 -26.12 -3.95
N SER A 131 7.67 -26.37 -5.23
CA SER A 131 6.34 -26.56 -5.80
C SER A 131 5.58 -27.74 -5.15
N ALA A 132 6.28 -28.86 -4.92
CA ALA A 132 5.70 -30.01 -4.26
C ALA A 132 5.29 -29.69 -2.80
N ARG A 133 6.13 -28.96 -2.05
CA ARG A 133 5.86 -28.54 -0.66
C ARG A 133 4.71 -27.53 -0.58
N ILE A 134 4.65 -26.56 -1.50
CA ILE A 134 3.54 -25.61 -1.62
C ILE A 134 2.23 -26.38 -1.86
N LYS A 135 2.20 -27.26 -2.86
CA LYS A 135 1.04 -28.07 -3.19
C LYS A 135 0.56 -28.93 -2.02
N ALA A 136 1.48 -29.51 -1.26
CA ALA A 136 1.14 -30.30 -0.06
C ALA A 136 0.56 -29.45 1.08
N SER A 137 0.94 -28.19 1.15
CA SER A 137 0.49 -27.22 2.18
C SER A 137 -0.84 -26.55 1.85
N HIS A 138 -1.17 -26.39 0.56
CA HIS A 138 -2.38 -25.73 0.08
C HIS A 138 -3.62 -26.61 0.30
N LYS A 139 -4.18 -26.56 1.51
CA LYS A 139 -5.37 -27.29 1.96
C LYS A 139 -6.19 -26.40 2.90
N PRO A 140 -7.48 -26.70 3.16
CA PRO A 140 -8.29 -25.92 4.08
C PRO A 140 -7.62 -25.72 5.44
N GLY A 141 -7.60 -24.47 5.92
CA GLY A 141 -6.92 -24.04 7.14
C GLY A 141 -5.52 -23.44 6.91
N TYR A 142 -5.03 -23.46 5.67
CA TYR A 142 -3.72 -22.91 5.34
C TYR A 142 -3.61 -21.42 5.63
N TYR A 143 -4.68 -20.64 5.34
CA TYR A 143 -4.74 -19.22 5.67
C TYR A 143 -4.63 -18.96 7.18
N THR A 144 -5.31 -19.75 8.00
CA THR A 144 -5.20 -19.66 9.46
C THR A 144 -3.77 -19.94 9.91
N TYR A 145 -3.17 -21.01 9.38
CA TYR A 145 -1.77 -21.37 9.71
C TYR A 145 -0.81 -20.24 9.34
N VAL A 146 -0.85 -19.73 8.10
CA VAL A 146 0.12 -18.71 7.67
C VAL A 146 -0.15 -17.36 8.34
N LEU A 147 -1.38 -16.86 8.29
CA LEU A 147 -1.71 -15.51 8.74
C LEU A 147 -1.76 -15.41 10.27
N LYS A 148 -2.51 -16.32 10.94
CA LYS A 148 -2.75 -16.20 12.40
C LYS A 148 -1.64 -16.81 13.25
N GLU A 149 -1.05 -17.94 12.81
CA GLU A 149 -0.05 -18.65 13.61
C GLU A 149 1.37 -18.21 13.25
N LYS A 150 1.77 -18.26 11.98
CA LYS A 150 3.12 -17.93 11.54
C LYS A 150 3.39 -16.42 11.52
N ALA A 151 2.58 -15.63 10.82
CA ALA A 151 2.73 -14.19 10.74
C ALA A 151 2.24 -13.44 11.99
N LYS A 152 1.48 -14.11 12.89
CA LYS A 152 0.85 -13.52 14.08
C LYS A 152 0.00 -12.29 13.73
N ILE A 153 -0.87 -12.40 12.73
CA ILE A 153 -1.80 -11.33 12.33
C ILE A 153 -3.15 -11.56 13.06
N ASP A 154 -3.71 -10.51 13.64
CA ASP A 154 -5.03 -10.55 14.30
C ASP A 154 -6.16 -10.10 13.39
N MET A 155 -5.85 -9.26 12.42
CA MET A 155 -6.84 -8.72 11.48
C MET A 155 -6.16 -8.29 10.19
N VAL A 156 -6.85 -8.51 9.06
CA VAL A 156 -6.43 -8.13 7.71
C VAL A 156 -7.47 -7.16 7.12
N ILE A 157 -7.02 -6.05 6.56
CA ILE A 157 -7.87 -5.11 5.84
C ILE A 157 -7.70 -5.37 4.33
N THR A 158 -8.75 -5.85 3.69
CA THR A 158 -8.76 -6.16 2.25
C THR A 158 -9.54 -5.12 1.46
N MET A 159 -9.33 -5.13 0.15
CA MET A 159 -10.03 -4.24 -0.77
C MET A 159 -11.23 -4.96 -1.39
N VAL A 160 -12.36 -4.25 -1.51
CA VAL A 160 -13.55 -4.72 -2.23
C VAL A 160 -13.96 -3.72 -3.30
N GLY A 161 -14.60 -4.23 -4.35
CA GLY A 161 -15.13 -3.40 -5.42
C GLY A 161 -16.16 -2.36 -4.94
N SER A 162 -16.58 -1.49 -5.85
CA SER A 162 -17.55 -0.41 -5.56
C SER A 162 -18.92 -0.90 -5.04
N ASN A 163 -19.24 -2.19 -5.21
CA ASN A 163 -20.45 -2.84 -4.69
C ASN A 163 -20.29 -3.34 -3.24
N ALA A 164 -19.10 -3.20 -2.65
CA ALA A 164 -18.74 -3.63 -1.30
C ALA A 164 -19.03 -5.12 -1.02
N GLU A 165 -18.81 -5.99 -2.02
CA GLU A 165 -18.94 -7.44 -1.85
C GLU A 165 -17.58 -8.06 -1.53
N THR A 166 -17.53 -8.81 -0.42
CA THR A 166 -16.35 -9.56 -0.01
C THR A 166 -16.55 -11.05 -0.25
N SER A 167 -15.48 -11.72 -0.69
CA SER A 167 -15.43 -13.19 -0.79
C SER A 167 -14.98 -13.88 0.50
N HIS A 168 -14.51 -13.10 1.49
CA HIS A 168 -14.06 -13.62 2.78
C HIS A 168 -15.24 -13.97 3.68
N GLU A 169 -15.23 -15.21 4.21
CA GLU A 169 -16.26 -15.71 5.12
C GLU A 169 -16.08 -15.18 6.55
N ASP A 170 -14.85 -15.18 7.08
CA ASP A 170 -14.52 -14.68 8.42
C ASP A 170 -14.41 -13.15 8.42
N LYS A 171 -15.56 -12.47 8.53
CA LYS A 171 -15.64 -11.00 8.60
C LYS A 171 -15.11 -10.42 9.93
N SER A 172 -14.84 -11.25 10.92
CA SER A 172 -14.18 -10.80 12.16
C SER A 172 -12.70 -10.57 11.92
N PHE A 173 -12.06 -11.43 11.15
CA PHE A 173 -10.65 -11.38 10.79
C PHE A 173 -10.38 -10.52 9.55
N PHE A 174 -11.21 -10.63 8.50
CA PHE A 174 -11.08 -9.82 7.28
C PHE A 174 -12.04 -8.64 7.32
N LYS A 175 -11.49 -7.43 7.37
CA LYS A 175 -12.22 -6.16 7.20
C LYS A 175 -12.06 -5.66 5.78
N SER A 176 -12.97 -4.80 5.33
CA SER A 176 -12.95 -4.36 3.94
C SER A 176 -13.01 -2.85 3.81
N LEU A 177 -12.22 -2.33 2.85
CA LEU A 177 -12.35 -0.97 2.33
C LEU A 177 -12.95 -1.03 0.92
N MET A 178 -13.86 -0.13 0.63
CA MET A 178 -14.53 -0.06 -0.67
C MET A 178 -13.77 0.86 -1.62
N TYR A 179 -13.46 0.37 -2.82
CA TYR A 179 -12.89 1.20 -3.88
C TYR A 179 -13.84 2.31 -4.33
N THR A 180 -13.31 3.52 -4.44
CA THR A 180 -14.06 4.71 -4.89
C THR A 180 -13.70 5.17 -6.30
N ASN A 181 -12.70 4.57 -6.94
CA ASN A 181 -12.23 5.00 -8.25
C ASN A 181 -13.35 5.06 -9.29
N GLY A 182 -14.20 4.02 -9.36
CA GLY A 182 -15.29 3.93 -10.31
C GLY A 182 -16.26 5.10 -10.23
N PHE A 183 -16.53 5.61 -9.02
CA PHE A 183 -17.39 6.77 -8.82
C PHE A 183 -16.77 8.06 -9.37
N CYS A 184 -15.43 8.18 -9.30
CA CYS A 184 -14.72 9.35 -9.85
C CYS A 184 -14.55 9.25 -11.37
N TYR A 185 -14.25 8.04 -11.87
CA TYR A 185 -14.04 7.78 -13.29
C TYR A 185 -15.33 7.64 -14.10
N LEU A 186 -16.47 7.47 -13.44
CA LEU A 186 -17.72 7.01 -14.04
C LEU A 186 -17.57 5.63 -14.72
N SER A 187 -16.64 4.80 -14.27
CA SER A 187 -16.34 3.48 -14.84
C SER A 187 -15.55 2.62 -13.84
N ASP A 188 -15.73 1.29 -13.87
CA ASP A 188 -14.84 0.35 -13.14
C ASP A 188 -13.49 0.15 -13.84
N GLU A 189 -13.39 0.54 -15.09
CA GLU A 189 -12.17 0.35 -15.86
C GLU A 189 -11.13 1.40 -15.49
N PHE A 190 -9.88 0.98 -15.30
CA PHE A 190 -8.72 1.86 -15.25
C PHE A 190 -8.37 2.37 -16.65
N ASN A 191 -9.32 3.09 -17.28
CA ASN A 191 -9.09 3.67 -18.58
C ASN A 191 -8.29 4.97 -18.46
N LYS A 192 -7.12 4.98 -19.08
CA LYS A 192 -6.19 6.12 -18.99
C LYS A 192 -6.46 7.22 -20.04
N TYR A 193 -7.26 6.94 -21.05
CA TYR A 193 -7.23 7.77 -22.25
C TYR A 193 -8.57 8.30 -22.73
N THR A 194 -9.64 7.52 -22.65
CA THR A 194 -10.96 7.93 -23.16
C THR A 194 -12.09 7.58 -22.21
N PHE A 195 -13.12 8.41 -22.19
CA PHE A 195 -14.27 8.29 -21.31
C PHE A 195 -15.56 8.48 -22.12
N SER A 196 -16.60 7.69 -21.88
CA SER A 196 -17.90 7.83 -22.54
C SER A 196 -19.04 7.61 -21.55
N PHE A 197 -20.22 8.16 -21.84
CA PHE A 197 -21.39 7.92 -20.99
C PHE A 197 -21.87 6.45 -21.07
N GLU A 198 -21.61 5.77 -22.17
CA GLU A 198 -21.94 4.34 -22.30
C GLU A 198 -21.17 3.49 -21.28
N ARG A 199 -19.88 3.78 -21.07
CA ARG A 199 -19.06 3.16 -19.99
C ARG A 199 -19.55 3.57 -18.61
N ALA A 200 -19.85 4.87 -18.42
CA ALA A 200 -20.45 5.37 -17.19
C ALA A 200 -21.77 4.66 -16.88
N ARG A 201 -22.63 4.46 -17.87
CA ARG A 201 -23.90 3.75 -17.72
C ARG A 201 -23.68 2.29 -17.32
N THR A 202 -22.72 1.60 -17.89
CA THR A 202 -22.35 0.24 -17.48
C THR A 202 -21.95 0.19 -15.99
N PHE A 203 -21.23 1.19 -15.51
CA PHE A 203 -20.88 1.32 -14.10
C PHE A 203 -22.10 1.61 -13.22
N HIS A 204 -22.81 2.72 -13.49
CA HIS A 204 -23.88 3.15 -12.58
C HIS A 204 -25.11 2.23 -12.60
N ASN A 205 -25.35 1.48 -13.68
CA ASN A 205 -26.46 0.49 -13.74
C ASN A 205 -26.28 -0.65 -12.72
N LYS A 206 -25.07 -0.85 -12.16
CA LYS A 206 -24.87 -1.76 -11.03
C LYS A 206 -25.58 -1.30 -9.76
N PHE A 207 -25.91 -0.01 -9.68
CA PHE A 207 -26.52 0.63 -8.52
C PHE A 207 -27.91 1.20 -8.83
N SER A 208 -28.12 1.75 -10.03
CA SER A 208 -29.37 2.36 -10.48
C SER A 208 -29.43 2.44 -11.99
N ASN A 209 -30.56 2.05 -12.58
CA ASN A 209 -30.81 2.15 -14.02
C ASN A 209 -31.35 3.54 -14.44
N ASP A 210 -31.64 4.43 -13.48
CA ASP A 210 -32.35 5.69 -13.72
C ASP A 210 -31.45 6.93 -13.66
N VAL A 211 -30.12 6.75 -13.75
CA VAL A 211 -29.17 7.87 -13.76
C VAL A 211 -29.20 8.56 -15.11
N ARG A 212 -29.72 9.78 -15.12
CA ARG A 212 -29.85 10.64 -16.32
C ARG A 212 -29.28 12.04 -16.12
N THR A 213 -29.16 12.47 -14.88
CA THR A 213 -28.65 13.77 -14.49
C THR A 213 -27.50 13.62 -13.51
N LEU A 214 -26.71 14.68 -13.33
CA LEU A 214 -25.66 14.69 -12.29
C LEU A 214 -26.27 14.51 -10.89
N SER A 215 -27.49 15.03 -10.64
CA SER A 215 -28.19 14.82 -9.39
C SER A 215 -28.50 13.35 -9.11
N ASP A 216 -28.99 12.62 -10.14
CA ASP A 216 -29.25 11.17 -10.02
C ASP A 216 -27.96 10.41 -9.71
N TYR A 217 -26.84 10.83 -10.33
CA TYR A 217 -25.54 10.22 -10.09
C TYR A 217 -25.05 10.46 -8.64
N GLU A 218 -25.20 11.69 -8.14
CA GLU A 218 -24.87 12.05 -6.76
C GLU A 218 -25.71 11.26 -5.73
N GLU A 219 -27.01 11.09 -6.00
CA GLU A 219 -27.91 10.29 -5.15
C GLU A 219 -27.52 8.81 -5.19
N MET A 220 -27.21 8.28 -6.36
CA MET A 220 -26.71 6.91 -6.52
C MET A 220 -25.42 6.69 -5.72
N MET A 221 -24.45 7.64 -5.78
CA MET A 221 -23.23 7.58 -4.97
C MET A 221 -23.55 7.49 -3.47
N ASP A 222 -24.42 8.36 -2.97
CA ASP A 222 -24.80 8.36 -1.56
C ASP A 222 -25.47 7.03 -1.14
N LYS A 223 -26.36 6.49 -1.98
CA LYS A 223 -26.98 5.17 -1.75
C LYS A 223 -25.94 4.05 -1.72
N ALA A 224 -24.99 4.05 -2.67
CA ALA A 224 -23.93 3.04 -2.74
C ALA A 224 -23.02 3.08 -1.51
N PHE A 225 -22.65 4.28 -1.02
CA PHE A 225 -21.84 4.44 0.19
C PHE A 225 -22.59 3.94 1.44
N ARG A 226 -23.85 4.30 1.60
CA ARG A 226 -24.67 3.78 2.71
C ARG A 226 -24.82 2.26 2.67
N ALA A 227 -25.02 1.71 1.48
CA ALA A 227 -25.13 0.25 1.30
C ALA A 227 -23.81 -0.45 1.65
N GLY A 228 -22.67 0.09 1.23
CA GLY A 228 -21.35 -0.42 1.60
C GLY A 228 -21.11 -0.41 3.11
N ILE A 229 -21.44 0.70 3.79
CA ILE A 229 -21.35 0.81 5.25
C ILE A 229 -22.27 -0.22 5.91
N GLY A 230 -23.50 -0.40 5.40
CA GLY A 230 -24.43 -1.42 5.88
C GLY A 230 -23.91 -2.86 5.69
N LYS A 231 -23.04 -3.11 4.72
CA LYS A 231 -22.33 -4.39 4.53
C LYS A 231 -21.10 -4.56 5.43
N GLY A 232 -20.72 -3.53 6.19
CA GLY A 232 -19.65 -3.59 7.18
C GLY A 232 -18.28 -3.16 6.66
N ILE A 233 -18.18 -2.36 5.60
CA ILE A 233 -16.91 -1.70 5.26
C ILE A 233 -16.49 -0.76 6.38
N ILE A 234 -15.18 -0.61 6.57
CA ILE A 234 -14.59 0.22 7.63
C ILE A 234 -13.94 1.51 7.09
N GLY A 235 -14.02 1.75 5.80
CA GLY A 235 -13.47 2.92 5.14
C GLY A 235 -13.47 2.77 3.63
N PHE A 236 -12.78 3.67 2.96
CA PHE A 236 -12.72 3.74 1.51
C PHE A 236 -11.27 3.67 1.02
N LYS A 237 -11.09 3.29 -0.26
CA LYS A 237 -9.81 3.29 -0.95
C LYS A 237 -9.92 4.05 -2.26
N ASN A 238 -8.93 4.90 -2.53
CA ASN A 238 -8.75 5.53 -3.83
C ASN A 238 -7.34 5.31 -4.37
N SER A 239 -7.23 4.93 -5.63
CA SER A 239 -5.97 4.69 -6.34
C SER A 239 -6.01 5.25 -7.78
N TRP A 240 -6.75 6.33 -8.00
CA TRP A 240 -6.91 6.93 -9.33
C TRP A 240 -5.63 7.50 -9.94
N CYS A 241 -4.58 7.68 -9.12
CA CYS A 241 -3.25 8.07 -9.58
C CYS A 241 -2.64 7.12 -10.62
N TYR A 242 -3.15 5.89 -10.74
CA TYR A 242 -2.76 4.96 -11.80
C TYR A 242 -3.20 5.42 -13.20
N SER A 243 -4.25 6.20 -13.31
CA SER A 243 -4.82 6.63 -14.58
C SER A 243 -4.62 8.12 -14.87
N ARG A 244 -4.38 8.93 -13.85
CA ARG A 244 -4.22 10.39 -13.97
C ARG A 244 -3.48 10.98 -12.77
N THR A 245 -3.08 12.25 -12.89
CA THR A 245 -2.55 13.01 -11.77
C THR A 245 -3.54 13.10 -10.60
N MET A 246 -3.02 13.04 -9.36
CA MET A 246 -3.81 13.31 -8.15
C MET A 246 -4.15 14.79 -7.96
N GLN A 247 -3.54 15.68 -8.74
CA GLN A 247 -3.88 17.10 -8.70
C GLN A 247 -5.33 17.31 -9.09
N THR A 248 -6.07 17.88 -8.17
CA THR A 248 -7.52 18.15 -8.29
C THR A 248 -7.81 19.61 -8.04
N GLU A 249 -8.83 20.11 -8.73
CA GLU A 249 -9.32 21.47 -8.55
C GLU A 249 -10.73 21.47 -7.97
N GLU A 250 -11.06 22.49 -7.20
CA GLU A 250 -12.44 22.71 -6.75
C GLU A 250 -13.28 23.22 -7.94
N VAL A 251 -14.13 22.33 -8.45
CA VAL A 251 -14.98 22.63 -9.61
C VAL A 251 -16.42 22.93 -9.15
N SER A 252 -17.03 23.97 -9.69
CA SER A 252 -18.43 24.28 -9.40
C SER A 252 -19.36 23.19 -9.95
N ARG A 253 -20.46 22.94 -9.22
CA ARG A 253 -21.47 21.97 -9.66
C ARG A 253 -22.00 22.26 -11.07
N GLU A 254 -22.19 23.56 -11.39
CA GLU A 254 -22.66 23.99 -12.73
C GLU A 254 -21.69 23.56 -13.84
N ASN A 255 -20.38 23.71 -13.63
CA ASN A 255 -19.38 23.30 -14.62
C ASN A 255 -19.31 21.77 -14.75
N ALA A 256 -19.38 21.03 -13.65
CA ALA A 256 -19.44 19.58 -13.66
C ALA A 256 -20.70 19.08 -14.40
N GLU A 257 -21.86 19.70 -14.16
CA GLU A 257 -23.13 19.36 -14.80
C GLU A 257 -23.13 19.62 -16.32
N LYS A 258 -22.49 20.69 -16.79
CA LYS A 258 -22.32 20.94 -18.24
C LYS A 258 -21.55 19.79 -18.90
N ILE A 259 -20.51 19.28 -18.26
CA ILE A 259 -19.72 18.16 -18.82
C ILE A 259 -20.56 16.88 -18.78
N PHE A 260 -21.20 16.59 -17.66
CA PHE A 260 -22.06 15.42 -17.50
C PHE A 260 -23.17 15.40 -18.57
N ASN A 261 -23.86 16.52 -18.79
CA ASN A 261 -24.91 16.65 -19.78
C ASN A 261 -24.40 16.49 -21.22
N ARG A 262 -23.16 16.94 -21.52
CA ARG A 262 -22.53 16.67 -22.84
C ARG A 262 -22.27 15.17 -23.03
N MET A 263 -21.87 14.45 -22.00
CA MET A 263 -21.67 12.98 -22.05
C MET A 263 -23.01 12.27 -22.25
N VAL A 264 -24.08 12.72 -21.58
CA VAL A 264 -25.44 12.16 -21.73
C VAL A 264 -26.00 12.40 -23.11
N ALA A 265 -25.76 13.59 -23.68
CA ALA A 265 -26.29 13.99 -25.00
C ALA A 265 -25.69 13.16 -26.15
N ASP A 266 -24.44 12.71 -26.00
CA ASP A 266 -23.79 11.83 -26.99
C ASP A 266 -23.10 10.66 -26.26
N PRO A 267 -23.85 9.61 -25.89
CA PRO A 267 -23.39 8.56 -25.03
C PRO A 267 -22.21 7.73 -25.56
N LYS A 268 -22.05 7.70 -26.88
CA LYS A 268 -20.99 6.92 -27.55
C LYS A 268 -19.73 7.73 -27.80
N ARG A 269 -19.82 9.06 -27.70
CA ARG A 269 -18.64 9.92 -27.87
C ARG A 269 -17.60 9.58 -26.83
N GLU A 270 -16.37 9.41 -27.28
CA GLU A 270 -15.19 9.31 -26.44
C GLU A 270 -14.65 10.70 -26.11
N PHE A 271 -14.51 10.98 -24.82
CA PHE A 271 -13.95 12.21 -24.28
C PHE A 271 -12.53 11.96 -23.80
N THR A 272 -11.64 12.92 -24.01
CA THR A 272 -10.29 12.88 -23.45
C THR A 272 -10.29 13.16 -21.95
N LEU A 273 -9.17 12.87 -21.28
CA LEU A 273 -9.02 13.21 -19.87
C LEU A 273 -9.21 14.71 -19.61
N ASP A 274 -8.64 15.57 -20.45
CA ASP A 274 -8.74 17.03 -20.29
C ASP A 274 -10.19 17.51 -20.36
N GLU A 275 -11.02 16.88 -21.20
CA GLU A 275 -12.44 17.24 -21.32
C GLU A 275 -13.26 16.82 -20.10
N VAL A 276 -12.91 15.71 -19.42
CA VAL A 276 -13.69 15.17 -18.30
C VAL A 276 -13.05 15.42 -16.93
N LYS A 277 -11.78 15.81 -16.88
CA LYS A 277 -11.06 16.05 -15.62
C LYS A 277 -11.84 16.96 -14.66
N PRO A 278 -12.45 18.07 -15.07
CA PRO A 278 -13.21 18.90 -14.14
C PRO A 278 -14.42 18.16 -13.52
N LEU A 279 -15.11 17.30 -14.28
CA LEU A 279 -16.18 16.46 -13.74
C LEU A 279 -15.62 15.42 -12.76
N GLN A 280 -14.51 14.78 -13.09
CA GLN A 280 -13.87 13.80 -12.21
C GLN A 280 -13.37 14.45 -10.92
N ASP A 281 -12.80 15.66 -10.98
CA ASP A 281 -12.39 16.43 -9.82
C ASP A 281 -13.60 16.73 -8.91
N TYR A 282 -14.70 17.18 -9.48
CA TYR A 282 -15.95 17.40 -8.76
C TYR A 282 -16.45 16.12 -8.07
N LEU A 283 -16.44 15.00 -8.78
CA LEU A 283 -16.88 13.71 -8.21
C LEU A 283 -15.95 13.21 -7.13
N PHE A 284 -14.65 13.48 -7.20
CA PHE A 284 -13.72 13.15 -6.11
C PHE A 284 -14.02 14.00 -4.86
N PHE A 285 -14.27 15.29 -5.02
CA PHE A 285 -14.73 16.14 -3.91
C PHE A 285 -16.07 15.63 -3.32
N LYS A 286 -16.95 15.09 -4.16
CA LYS A 286 -18.18 14.44 -3.69
C LYS A 286 -17.89 13.17 -2.89
N VAL A 287 -16.96 12.31 -3.33
CA VAL A 287 -16.48 11.15 -2.55
C VAL A 287 -15.99 11.60 -1.18
N LEU A 288 -15.14 12.64 -1.11
CA LEU A 288 -14.62 13.16 0.15
C LEU A 288 -15.72 13.75 1.05
N SER A 289 -16.70 14.42 0.46
CA SER A 289 -17.88 14.90 1.21
C SER A 289 -18.69 13.74 1.81
N LEU A 290 -18.77 12.61 1.12
CA LEU A 290 -19.42 11.40 1.65
C LEU A 290 -18.56 10.74 2.74
N CYS A 291 -17.22 10.71 2.60
CA CYS A 291 -16.33 10.28 3.68
C CYS A 291 -16.55 11.11 4.95
N GLU A 292 -16.61 12.45 4.82
CA GLU A 292 -16.86 13.35 5.94
C GLU A 292 -18.25 13.12 6.54
N LYS A 293 -19.31 13.05 5.70
CA LYS A 293 -20.70 12.82 6.09
C LYS A 293 -20.86 11.57 6.94
N TYR A 294 -20.16 10.50 6.59
CA TYR A 294 -20.27 9.21 7.28
C TYR A 294 -19.16 8.96 8.31
N GLY A 295 -18.25 9.91 8.49
CA GLY A 295 -17.12 9.79 9.45
C GLY A 295 -16.15 8.67 9.10
N MET A 296 -16.01 8.32 7.80
CA MET A 296 -15.22 7.19 7.33
C MET A 296 -13.83 7.63 6.84
N PRO A 297 -12.76 6.89 7.20
CA PRO A 297 -11.43 7.15 6.67
C PRO A 297 -11.33 6.79 5.18
N ILE A 298 -10.36 7.40 4.50
CA ILE A 298 -10.01 7.03 3.13
C ILE A 298 -8.51 6.74 3.00
N GLN A 299 -8.16 5.56 2.51
CA GLN A 299 -6.83 5.28 2.03
C GLN A 299 -6.65 5.89 0.63
N ILE A 300 -5.50 6.52 0.41
CA ILE A 300 -5.12 7.02 -0.92
C ILE A 300 -3.76 6.41 -1.28
N HIS A 301 -3.71 5.79 -2.46
CA HIS A 301 -2.45 5.31 -3.02
C HIS A 301 -1.55 6.49 -3.35
N THR A 302 -0.31 6.48 -2.84
CA THR A 302 0.72 7.50 -3.11
C THR A 302 2.06 6.83 -3.42
N GLY A 303 2.92 7.51 -4.15
CA GLY A 303 4.25 6.99 -4.49
C GLY A 303 4.25 5.93 -5.59
N LEU A 304 5.13 4.94 -5.48
CA LEU A 304 5.33 3.90 -6.49
C LEU A 304 4.01 3.19 -6.80
N GLN A 305 3.84 2.85 -8.07
CA GLN A 305 2.69 2.13 -8.59
C GLN A 305 3.13 0.73 -9.03
N THR A 306 2.27 -0.26 -8.86
CA THR A 306 2.50 -1.60 -9.45
C THR A 306 2.40 -1.53 -10.97
N TYR A 307 2.85 -2.57 -11.65
CA TYR A 307 3.05 -2.64 -13.11
C TYR A 307 4.14 -1.68 -13.62
N ASN A 308 4.59 -1.93 -14.84
CA ASN A 308 5.65 -1.16 -15.46
C ASN A 308 5.09 0.02 -16.27
N GLY A 309 5.87 1.11 -16.37
CA GLY A 309 5.55 2.24 -17.23
C GLY A 309 4.51 3.22 -16.69
N ASN A 310 4.53 3.52 -15.39
CA ASN A 310 3.64 4.50 -14.75
C ASN A 310 4.28 5.90 -14.64
N TYR A 311 3.42 6.93 -14.58
CA TYR A 311 3.85 8.31 -14.30
C TYR A 311 3.95 8.53 -12.80
N ILE A 312 5.15 8.36 -12.24
CA ILE A 312 5.37 8.50 -10.79
C ILE A 312 5.05 9.89 -10.26
N THR A 313 5.18 10.94 -11.10
CA THR A 313 4.81 12.30 -10.73
C THR A 313 3.32 12.48 -10.45
N ASN A 314 2.45 11.60 -10.97
CA ASN A 314 1.02 11.61 -10.69
C ASN A 314 0.69 11.29 -9.23
N THR A 315 1.63 10.71 -8.49
CA THR A 315 1.43 10.09 -7.17
C THR A 315 2.10 10.86 -6.04
N ASN A 316 2.67 12.05 -6.32
CA ASN A 316 3.25 12.90 -5.29
C ASN A 316 2.14 13.39 -4.34
N PRO A 317 2.22 13.10 -3.02
CA PRO A 317 1.16 13.42 -2.07
C PRO A 317 0.90 14.93 -1.91
N THR A 318 1.86 15.79 -2.27
CA THR A 318 1.69 17.26 -2.23
C THR A 318 0.59 17.75 -3.17
N LEU A 319 0.27 16.99 -4.22
CA LEU A 319 -0.81 17.29 -5.16
C LEU A 319 -2.21 17.26 -4.50
N LEU A 320 -2.34 16.71 -3.29
CA LEU A 320 -3.58 16.61 -2.52
C LEU A 320 -3.72 17.72 -1.45
N THR A 321 -2.79 18.67 -1.38
CA THR A 321 -2.76 19.67 -0.30
C THR A 321 -4.07 20.44 -0.16
N ASN A 322 -4.70 20.83 -1.27
CA ASN A 322 -5.98 21.54 -1.29
C ASN A 322 -7.13 20.71 -0.68
N VAL A 323 -7.14 19.39 -0.88
CA VAL A 323 -8.21 18.55 -0.29
C VAL A 323 -8.03 18.36 1.22
N PHE A 324 -6.79 18.35 1.72
CA PHE A 324 -6.55 18.27 3.17
C PHE A 324 -7.07 19.51 3.90
N PHE A 325 -6.92 20.69 3.30
CA PHE A 325 -7.53 21.93 3.80
C PHE A 325 -9.04 21.91 3.71
N LYS A 326 -9.60 21.43 2.59
CA LYS A 326 -11.04 21.46 2.33
C LYS A 326 -11.83 20.50 3.22
N PHE A 327 -11.25 19.34 3.57
CA PHE A 327 -11.91 18.27 4.32
C PHE A 327 -11.17 17.94 5.62
N PRO A 328 -11.11 18.88 6.60
CA PRO A 328 -10.33 18.72 7.82
C PRO A 328 -10.81 17.58 8.75
N LYS A 329 -12.04 17.11 8.56
CA LYS A 329 -12.62 16.01 9.37
C LYS A 329 -12.42 14.62 8.73
N VAL A 330 -12.00 14.54 7.49
CA VAL A 330 -11.68 13.27 6.83
C VAL A 330 -10.30 12.81 7.25
N LYS A 331 -10.16 11.55 7.68
CA LYS A 331 -8.85 10.91 7.91
C LYS A 331 -8.31 10.43 6.58
N PHE A 332 -7.25 11.07 6.09
CA PHE A 332 -6.52 10.66 4.88
C PHE A 332 -5.35 9.76 5.27
N ILE A 333 -5.40 8.49 4.90
CA ILE A 333 -4.34 7.52 5.15
C ILE A 333 -3.56 7.37 3.85
N LEU A 334 -2.35 7.95 3.81
CA LEU A 334 -1.49 7.96 2.62
C LEU A 334 -0.57 6.75 2.65
N LEU A 335 -0.70 5.90 1.62
CA LEU A 335 -0.07 4.59 1.59
C LEU A 335 1.36 4.62 1.07
N HIS A 336 2.09 3.53 1.37
CA HIS A 336 3.39 3.16 0.80
C HIS A 336 4.52 4.12 1.19
N ALA A 337 4.37 4.82 2.34
CA ALA A 337 5.28 5.90 2.75
C ALA A 337 5.52 6.90 1.59
N ALA A 338 4.61 6.96 0.63
CA ALA A 338 4.71 7.73 -0.61
C ALA A 338 6.03 7.53 -1.38
N TYR A 339 6.66 6.36 -1.33
CA TYR A 339 7.96 6.12 -2.00
C TYR A 339 7.96 6.62 -3.46
N PRO A 340 8.90 7.51 -3.90
CA PRO A 340 10.07 8.01 -3.17
C PRO A 340 9.87 9.36 -2.44
N TYR A 341 8.64 9.87 -2.27
CA TYR A 341 8.30 11.21 -1.74
C TYR A 341 8.13 11.24 -0.21
N GLY A 342 8.97 10.50 0.51
CA GLY A 342 8.84 10.36 1.97
C GLY A 342 9.01 11.67 2.74
N GLY A 343 9.92 12.57 2.31
CA GLY A 343 10.13 13.86 2.94
C GLY A 343 8.91 14.79 2.80
N GLU A 344 8.30 14.81 1.62
CA GLU A 344 7.05 15.53 1.35
C GLU A 344 5.90 14.98 2.21
N LEU A 345 5.81 13.64 2.32
CA LEU A 345 4.81 13.00 3.18
C LEU A 345 5.02 13.35 4.65
N ALA A 346 6.28 13.37 5.14
CA ALA A 346 6.61 13.79 6.50
C ALA A 346 6.12 15.23 6.77
N ALA A 347 6.41 16.14 5.85
CA ALA A 347 6.00 17.54 5.94
C ALA A 347 4.47 17.68 5.96
N LEU A 348 3.76 16.96 5.09
CA LEU A 348 2.30 16.96 5.06
C LEU A 348 1.70 16.41 6.35
N ALA A 349 2.16 15.24 6.81
CA ALA A 349 1.64 14.62 8.02
C ALA A 349 1.95 15.44 9.29
N LYS A 350 3.06 16.20 9.29
CA LYS A 350 3.38 17.17 10.35
C LYS A 350 2.42 18.35 10.35
N ASN A 351 2.08 18.89 9.17
CA ASN A 351 1.27 20.11 9.04
C ASN A 351 -0.24 19.87 9.14
N PHE A 352 -0.72 18.72 8.67
CA PHE A 352 -2.15 18.43 8.58
C PHE A 352 -2.59 17.39 9.63
N PRO A 353 -3.41 17.77 10.62
CA PRO A 353 -3.90 16.84 11.66
C PRO A 353 -4.63 15.61 11.10
N ASN A 354 -5.25 15.74 9.95
CA ASN A 354 -6.07 14.74 9.26
C ASN A 354 -5.29 13.86 8.27
N VAL A 355 -3.96 14.06 8.11
CA VAL A 355 -3.10 13.23 7.25
C VAL A 355 -2.34 12.22 8.09
N TYR A 356 -2.43 10.94 7.73
CA TYR A 356 -1.80 9.79 8.38
C TYR A 356 -0.87 9.08 7.40
N ILE A 357 0.17 8.45 7.91
CA ILE A 357 1.18 7.71 7.15
C ILE A 357 0.93 6.22 7.31
N ASP A 358 0.90 5.48 6.21
CA ASP A 358 0.91 4.03 6.23
C ASP A 358 2.06 3.51 5.34
N LEU A 359 2.95 2.71 5.93
CA LEU A 359 4.08 2.13 5.22
C LEU A 359 3.70 0.82 4.50
N ALA A 360 2.43 0.42 4.48
CA ALA A 360 2.01 -0.79 3.75
C ALA A 360 2.77 -0.91 2.42
N TRP A 361 3.26 -2.11 2.08
CA TRP A 361 4.09 -2.39 0.91
C TRP A 361 5.53 -1.82 0.95
N ALA A 362 5.76 -0.62 1.51
CA ALA A 362 7.08 0.04 1.50
C ALA A 362 8.23 -0.83 2.03
N PRO A 363 8.06 -1.65 3.10
CA PRO A 363 9.10 -2.55 3.58
C PRO A 363 9.64 -3.53 2.54
N ILE A 364 8.81 -3.99 1.59
CA ILE A 364 9.22 -4.89 0.52
C ILE A 364 9.58 -4.16 -0.79
N ILE A 365 9.17 -2.91 -0.97
CA ILE A 365 9.66 -2.08 -2.08
C ILE A 365 11.15 -1.79 -1.87
N CYS A 366 11.50 -1.21 -0.72
CA CYS A 366 12.86 -0.81 -0.40
C CYS A 366 13.07 -0.78 1.12
N PRO A 367 13.62 -1.84 1.72
CA PRO A 367 13.83 -1.91 3.18
C PRO A 367 14.66 -0.75 3.73
N SER A 368 15.74 -0.37 3.06
CA SER A 368 16.61 0.72 3.50
C SER A 368 15.92 2.09 3.48
N TYR A 369 15.09 2.34 2.47
CA TYR A 369 14.22 3.51 2.43
C TYR A 369 13.26 3.50 3.63
N SER A 370 12.59 2.39 3.86
CA SER A 370 11.59 2.24 4.92
C SER A 370 12.19 2.47 6.31
N ILE A 371 13.41 1.95 6.56
CA ILE A 371 14.12 2.18 7.84
C ILE A 371 14.45 3.67 8.00
N ARG A 372 15.03 4.31 6.98
CA ARG A 372 15.43 5.71 7.01
C ARG A 372 14.23 6.64 7.20
N TYR A 373 13.17 6.44 6.43
CA TYR A 373 11.99 7.28 6.52
C TYR A 373 11.13 7.01 7.75
N LEU A 374 11.10 5.78 8.27
CA LEU A 374 10.47 5.54 9.56
C LEU A 374 11.16 6.32 10.68
N GLN A 375 12.50 6.41 10.65
CA GLN A 375 13.25 7.26 11.58
C GLN A 375 12.85 8.73 11.40
N GLU A 376 12.87 9.27 10.18
CA GLU A 376 12.49 10.65 9.89
C GLU A 376 11.04 10.94 10.31
N PHE A 377 10.11 10.01 10.06
CA PHE A 377 8.72 10.15 10.49
C PHE A 377 8.58 10.20 12.01
N LEU A 378 9.33 9.38 12.74
CA LEU A 378 9.31 9.38 14.21
C LEU A 378 9.93 10.66 14.81
N GLU A 379 10.84 11.32 14.08
CA GLU A 379 11.44 12.59 14.48
C GLU A 379 10.56 13.81 14.14
N THR A 380 9.67 13.67 13.13
CA THR A 380 8.93 14.82 12.57
C THR A 380 7.42 14.78 12.81
N VAL A 381 6.83 13.58 12.92
CA VAL A 381 5.38 13.37 12.94
C VAL A 381 4.95 12.73 14.27
N PRO A 382 3.82 13.14 14.88
CA PRO A 382 3.30 12.47 16.07
C PRO A 382 3.11 10.98 15.83
N SER A 383 3.69 10.15 16.70
CA SER A 383 3.79 8.69 16.51
C SER A 383 2.45 7.96 16.35
N ASN A 384 1.34 8.57 16.81
CA ASN A 384 -0.01 8.02 16.67
C ASN A 384 -0.59 8.14 15.25
N LYS A 385 0.15 8.73 14.33
CA LYS A 385 -0.26 8.94 12.92
C LYS A 385 0.47 8.02 11.93
N ILE A 386 1.26 7.06 12.41
CA ILE A 386 2.13 6.21 11.60
C ILE A 386 1.75 4.75 11.81
N SER A 387 1.41 4.02 10.74
CA SER A 387 1.29 2.56 10.69
C SER A 387 2.38 1.99 9.78
N VAL A 388 2.88 0.79 10.08
CA VAL A 388 4.02 0.25 9.31
C VAL A 388 3.68 -0.99 8.52
N PHE A 389 2.68 -1.78 8.91
CA PHE A 389 2.42 -3.06 8.26
C PHE A 389 1.11 -3.10 7.49
N GLY A 390 1.23 -3.46 6.24
CA GLY A 390 0.27 -3.94 5.26
C GLY A 390 1.09 -4.62 4.17
N GLY A 391 0.74 -5.86 3.82
CA GLY A 391 1.51 -6.63 2.84
C GLY A 391 1.36 -6.09 1.43
N ASP A 392 0.15 -5.68 1.08
CA ASP A 392 -0.25 -5.21 -0.26
C ASP A 392 -0.02 -6.28 -1.35
N VAL A 393 -0.17 -7.55 -0.99
CA VAL A 393 0.07 -8.70 -1.87
C VAL A 393 -1.18 -9.54 -2.07
N SER A 394 -1.15 -10.50 -3.00
CA SER A 394 -2.29 -11.34 -3.33
C SER A 394 -2.17 -12.79 -2.84
N SER A 395 -1.02 -13.17 -2.28
CA SER A 395 -0.80 -14.51 -1.70
C SER A 395 -0.46 -14.44 -0.22
N VAL A 396 -0.85 -15.44 0.55
CA VAL A 396 -0.54 -15.50 1.98
C VAL A 396 0.95 -15.71 2.25
N GLU A 397 1.65 -16.34 1.35
CA GLU A 397 3.12 -16.47 1.37
C GLU A 397 3.78 -15.08 1.25
N GLY A 398 3.28 -14.26 0.31
CA GLY A 398 3.72 -12.88 0.17
C GLY A 398 3.45 -12.06 1.43
N THR A 399 2.25 -12.20 2.02
CA THR A 399 1.90 -11.56 3.31
C THR A 399 2.87 -11.97 4.41
N TYR A 400 3.22 -13.28 4.49
CA TYR A 400 4.21 -13.73 5.45
C TYR A 400 5.56 -13.05 5.28
N GLY A 401 6.12 -13.09 4.06
CA GLY A 401 7.41 -12.45 3.75
C GLY A 401 7.39 -10.95 4.05
N ALA A 402 6.31 -10.25 3.68
CA ALA A 402 6.12 -8.82 3.97
C ALA A 402 6.05 -8.56 5.48
N SER A 403 5.39 -9.42 6.25
CA SER A 403 5.27 -9.29 7.72
C SER A 403 6.62 -9.38 8.41
N VAL A 404 7.49 -10.30 7.98
CA VAL A 404 8.85 -10.43 8.49
C VAL A 404 9.66 -9.16 8.18
N MET A 405 9.63 -8.69 6.93
CA MET A 405 10.37 -7.49 6.53
C MET A 405 9.86 -6.21 7.22
N ALA A 406 8.56 -6.09 7.46
CA ALA A 406 8.01 -4.97 8.24
C ALA A 406 8.50 -4.97 9.69
N ARG A 407 8.56 -6.15 10.34
CA ARG A 407 9.14 -6.28 11.68
C ARG A 407 10.62 -5.91 11.70
N GLU A 408 11.39 -6.37 10.71
CA GLU A 408 12.80 -5.99 10.57
C GLU A 408 13.01 -4.48 10.39
N VAL A 409 12.16 -3.83 9.62
CA VAL A 409 12.20 -2.36 9.43
C VAL A 409 11.98 -1.65 10.76
N VAL A 410 10.96 -2.05 11.53
CA VAL A 410 10.67 -1.46 12.85
C VAL A 410 11.81 -1.74 13.83
N GLU A 411 12.28 -2.98 13.91
CA GLU A 411 13.38 -3.37 14.78
C GLU A 411 14.65 -2.56 14.49
N LYS A 412 15.11 -2.55 13.23
CA LYS A 412 16.35 -1.87 12.83
C LYS A 412 16.28 -0.36 13.06
N CYS A 413 15.13 0.24 12.77
CA CYS A 413 14.89 1.68 13.04
C CYS A 413 14.97 1.97 14.55
N LEU A 414 14.21 1.25 15.37
CA LEU A 414 14.14 1.49 16.82
C LEU A 414 15.48 1.17 17.52
N VAL A 415 16.18 0.10 17.12
CA VAL A 415 17.52 -0.22 17.61
C VAL A 415 18.50 0.92 17.30
N ALA A 416 18.47 1.47 16.09
CA ALA A 416 19.33 2.61 15.73
C ALA A 416 19.01 3.85 16.57
N MET A 417 17.74 4.16 16.79
CA MET A 417 17.31 5.32 17.59
C MET A 417 17.62 5.15 19.08
N VAL A 418 17.55 3.93 19.63
CA VAL A 418 17.96 3.66 21.01
C VAL A 418 19.47 3.73 21.13
N ARG A 419 20.23 3.19 20.17
CA ARG A 419 21.69 3.22 20.16
C ARG A 419 22.24 4.66 20.12
N SER A 420 21.55 5.55 19.39
CA SER A 420 21.92 6.98 19.34
C SER A 420 21.51 7.75 20.59
N GLY A 421 20.75 7.16 21.52
CA GLY A 421 20.22 7.85 22.69
C GLY A 421 19.03 8.78 22.38
N TYR A 422 18.40 8.65 21.21
CA TYR A 422 17.19 9.40 20.86
C TYR A 422 15.97 8.89 21.64
N PHE A 423 15.82 7.56 21.74
CA PHE A 423 14.83 6.90 22.58
C PHE A 423 15.48 6.05 23.66
N THR A 424 14.77 5.83 24.75
CA THR A 424 15.03 4.73 25.67
C THR A 424 14.49 3.42 25.09
N GLU A 425 14.98 2.28 25.57
CA GLU A 425 14.45 0.96 25.22
C GLU A 425 12.94 0.84 25.51
N LYS A 426 12.50 1.37 26.67
CA LYS A 426 11.08 1.36 27.05
C LYS A 426 10.21 2.15 26.04
N GLU A 427 10.67 3.31 25.59
CA GLU A 427 9.96 4.07 24.56
C GLU A 427 9.92 3.34 23.23
N ALA A 428 11.03 2.72 22.82
CA ALA A 428 11.09 1.92 21.59
C ALA A 428 10.10 0.75 21.61
N THR A 429 10.01 0.02 22.72
CA THR A 429 9.04 -1.08 22.87
C THR A 429 7.58 -0.59 22.76
N VAL A 430 7.25 0.53 23.39
CA VAL A 430 5.92 1.13 23.27
C VAL A 430 5.65 1.59 21.84
N LEU A 431 6.63 2.20 21.18
CA LEU A 431 6.51 2.63 19.78
C LEU A 431 6.33 1.44 18.84
N ALA A 432 7.04 0.33 19.02
CA ALA A 432 6.86 -0.86 18.21
C ALA A 432 5.40 -1.33 18.20
N ASN A 433 4.77 -1.42 19.38
CA ASN A 433 3.37 -1.83 19.47
C ASN A 433 2.41 -0.82 18.83
N LYS A 434 2.67 0.50 18.98
CA LYS A 434 1.90 1.53 18.28
C LYS A 434 1.99 1.39 16.77
N LEU A 435 3.20 1.23 16.23
CA LEU A 435 3.49 1.20 14.80
C LEU A 435 2.92 -0.04 14.10
N LEU A 436 2.95 -1.19 14.76
CA LEU A 436 2.56 -2.47 14.19
C LEU A 436 1.11 -2.88 14.52
N ARG A 437 0.44 -2.17 15.44
CA ARG A 437 -0.88 -2.57 15.92
C ARG A 437 -1.80 -1.41 16.29
N GLU A 438 -1.49 -0.67 17.37
CA GLU A 438 -2.45 0.23 18.01
C GLU A 438 -2.89 1.39 17.10
N ASN A 439 -1.97 1.91 16.30
CA ASN A 439 -2.29 3.01 15.41
C ASN A 439 -3.26 2.60 14.31
N ALA A 440 -3.10 1.41 13.72
CA ALA A 440 -4.05 0.86 12.76
C ALA A 440 -5.45 0.70 13.38
N ILE A 441 -5.53 0.15 14.62
CA ILE A 441 -6.80 0.05 15.36
C ILE A 441 -7.47 1.41 15.47
N ARG A 442 -6.72 2.45 15.80
CA ARG A 442 -7.24 3.82 15.98
C ARG A 442 -7.58 4.51 14.66
N MET A 443 -6.79 4.30 13.60
CA MET A 443 -7.02 4.91 12.28
C MET A 443 -8.35 4.46 11.69
N TYR A 444 -8.69 3.18 11.85
CA TYR A 444 -9.88 2.55 11.27
C TYR A 444 -11.00 2.29 12.28
N ASP A 445 -10.84 2.71 13.54
CA ASP A 445 -11.81 2.46 14.62
C ASP A 445 -12.17 0.97 14.77
N LEU A 446 -11.14 0.11 14.71
CA LEU A 446 -11.31 -1.35 14.75
C LEU A 446 -11.76 -1.81 16.13
N LYS A 447 -12.72 -2.73 16.15
CA LYS A 447 -13.14 -3.46 17.35
C LYS A 447 -12.50 -4.85 17.31
N LEU A 448 -11.60 -5.11 18.25
CA LEU A 448 -10.91 -6.40 18.42
C LEU A 448 -11.65 -7.27 19.43
#